data_fee82035f1f888161caa8514b780cc30
#
_entry.id   fee82035f1f888161caa8514b780cc30
#
_cell.length_a   1.000
_cell.length_b   1.000
_cell.length_c   1.000
_cell.angle_alpha   90.00
_cell.angle_beta   90.00
_cell.angle_gamma   90.00
#
_symmetry.space_group_name_H-M   'P 1'
#
loop_
_entity.id
_entity.type
_entity.pdbx_description
1 polymer ?
#
loop_
_entity_poly.entity_id
_entity_poly.type
_entity_poly.pdbx_seq_one_letter_code
_entity_poly.pdbx_strand_id
1 'polypeptide(L)'
;MRFDIARKAVAAGLGLALLAGCGSSGGQDPEGPTELSFWAWAPNIEKVVDRWNASHPDRKVVMSKQAQGDDLVTKLLTSAKAGSGPDLAQVEFQALPTLVSNDVLADISAHASGAKDQFPEGVWQQVTLGGDGVYAIPQDSGPMMFYYRADLFEQYGLTVPKTWDEYARTARTLRSKAPDKFLGTFSSNDPGWFAGLAQQAGGSWWSISGDTWKVSIDDAATKKVAAYWSGLIAEGAVDKTPMYTPEWNKALNDGTQIGWVSAVWAPGVLAGNAQSTIGKWAMAPLPQWDAASPRTGNWGGSTTAVMAGSKKQKAAAEFAIWLNTDPEAVAALVTDSGIYPAATEAQTGSALQKPPAFFPAQTDFYATAQKVASTAAGFTWGPNVNVAYTAYKNAFGAAITSGTDLAPALTAMQRATIDDMRASGFKVG
;
A
#
# COMPACT_ATOMS: atom_id res chain seq x y z
N MET A 1 -1.49 8.06 -22.10
CA MET A 1 -0.15 8.52 -22.53
C MET A 1 0.60 7.28 -23.02
N ARG A 2 0.76 7.09 -24.33
CA ARG A 2 1.48 5.94 -24.86
C ARG A 2 2.97 6.15 -24.66
N PHE A 3 3.63 5.26 -23.94
CA PHE A 3 5.09 5.25 -23.81
C PHE A 3 5.65 4.53 -25.04
N ASP A 4 5.98 5.26 -26.11
CA ASP A 4 6.67 4.72 -27.28
C ASP A 4 8.17 4.62 -26.96
N ILE A 5 8.60 3.44 -26.55
CA ILE A 5 10.03 3.11 -26.47
C ILE A 5 10.44 2.58 -27.85
N ALA A 6 11.07 3.43 -28.65
CA ALA A 6 11.60 3.06 -29.96
C ALA A 6 12.74 2.04 -29.84
N ARG A 7 12.47 0.78 -30.07
CA ARG A 7 13.50 -0.25 -30.35
C ARG A 7 13.81 -0.27 -31.84
N LYS A 8 14.99 0.20 -32.23
CA LYS A 8 15.55 -0.05 -33.58
C LYS A 8 16.03 -1.49 -33.64
N ALA A 9 15.26 -2.34 -34.33
CA ALA A 9 15.73 -3.62 -34.79
C ALA A 9 15.96 -3.55 -36.33
N VAL A 10 17.20 -3.75 -36.76
CA VAL A 10 17.56 -3.96 -38.17
C VAL A 10 17.37 -5.44 -38.44
N ALA A 11 16.49 -5.77 -39.38
CA ALA A 11 16.48 -7.09 -40.01
C ALA A 11 16.13 -6.93 -41.50
N ALA A 12 17.03 -7.37 -42.35
CA ALA A 12 16.90 -7.42 -43.81
C ALA A 12 16.14 -8.65 -44.26
N GLY A 13 15.20 -8.45 -45.14
CA GLY A 13 14.81 -9.16 -46.34
C GLY A 13 14.35 -10.61 -46.31
N LEU A 14 13.17 -10.90 -46.75
CA LEU A 14 12.76 -11.45 -48.05
C LEU A 14 11.24 -11.71 -48.06
N GLY A 15 10.57 -11.30 -49.11
CA GLY A 15 9.13 -11.32 -49.21
C GLY A 15 8.53 -12.68 -49.56
N LEU A 16 7.28 -12.84 -49.15
CA LEU A 16 6.22 -13.53 -49.92
C LEU A 16 4.88 -12.94 -49.49
N ALA A 17 4.13 -12.40 -50.45
CA ALA A 17 2.82 -11.88 -50.29
C ALA A 17 1.80 -13.00 -50.10
N LEU A 18 0.99 -12.93 -49.02
CA LEU A 18 -0.29 -13.58 -48.95
C LEU A 18 -1.26 -12.56 -48.29
N LEU A 19 -2.23 -12.15 -49.11
CA LEU A 19 -3.39 -11.34 -48.69
C LEU A 19 -4.21 -12.10 -47.66
N ALA A 20 -4.25 -11.62 -46.43
CA ALA A 20 -5.27 -11.98 -45.46
C ALA A 20 -5.63 -10.74 -44.67
N GLY A 21 -6.94 -10.44 -44.59
CA GLY A 21 -7.59 -9.24 -44.18
C GLY A 21 -7.11 -8.64 -42.87
N CYS A 22 -7.02 -7.31 -42.83
CA CYS A 22 -6.97 -6.50 -41.63
C CYS A 22 -8.28 -6.62 -40.88
N GLY A 23 -8.38 -7.58 -39.96
CA GLY A 23 -9.32 -7.57 -38.87
C GLY A 23 -8.65 -6.88 -37.70
N SER A 24 -9.12 -5.71 -37.30
CA SER A 24 -8.81 -5.10 -36.00
C SER A 24 -9.26 -6.07 -34.90
N SER A 25 -8.31 -6.82 -34.33
CA SER A 25 -8.58 -7.68 -33.20
C SER A 25 -8.69 -6.85 -31.92
N GLY A 26 -9.83 -6.18 -31.74
CA GLY A 26 -10.36 -5.97 -30.40
C GLY A 26 -10.69 -7.37 -29.87
N GLY A 27 -9.92 -7.87 -28.90
CA GLY A 27 -10.16 -9.19 -28.33
C GLY A 27 -11.56 -9.20 -27.70
N GLN A 28 -12.50 -9.87 -28.36
CA GLN A 28 -13.77 -10.20 -27.70
C GLN A 28 -13.50 -11.31 -26.70
N ASP A 29 -13.99 -11.14 -25.47
CA ASP A 29 -14.00 -12.20 -24.48
C ASP A 29 -14.67 -13.45 -25.08
N PRO A 30 -14.25 -14.65 -24.71
CA PRO A 30 -14.87 -15.89 -25.17
C PRO A 30 -16.38 -15.88 -24.87
N GLU A 31 -17.23 -16.16 -25.83
CA GLU A 31 -18.63 -16.41 -25.59
C GLU A 31 -18.79 -17.75 -24.85
N GLY A 32 -19.44 -17.76 -23.67
CA GLY A 32 -19.71 -18.95 -22.89
C GLY A 32 -19.14 -18.95 -21.46
N PRO A 33 -19.24 -20.08 -20.75
CA PRO A 33 -18.73 -20.20 -19.39
C PRO A 33 -17.23 -19.86 -19.30
N THR A 34 -16.90 -18.97 -18.36
CA THR A 34 -15.54 -18.45 -18.20
C THR A 34 -15.04 -18.75 -16.79
N GLU A 35 -13.81 -19.25 -16.69
CA GLU A 35 -13.12 -19.41 -15.42
C GLU A 35 -11.95 -18.43 -15.38
N LEU A 36 -11.89 -17.62 -14.30
CA LEU A 36 -10.85 -16.62 -14.05
C LEU A 36 -9.91 -17.12 -12.96
N SER A 37 -8.62 -16.93 -13.13
CA SER A 37 -7.62 -17.17 -12.09
C SER A 37 -7.29 -15.87 -11.36
N PHE A 38 -7.35 -15.89 -10.02
CA PHE A 38 -7.11 -14.73 -9.17
C PHE A 38 -6.02 -15.01 -8.13
N TRP A 39 -4.96 -14.21 -8.12
CA TRP A 39 -3.91 -14.25 -7.11
C TRP A 39 -4.13 -13.16 -6.07
N ALA A 40 -4.28 -13.54 -4.80
CA ALA A 40 -4.54 -12.59 -3.71
C ALA A 40 -3.89 -13.05 -2.40
N TRP A 41 -3.67 -12.10 -1.48
CA TRP A 41 -3.10 -12.38 -0.16
C TRP A 41 -4.04 -12.04 1.00
N ALA A 42 -5.07 -11.20 0.78
CA ALA A 42 -5.96 -10.78 1.85
C ALA A 42 -6.54 -11.99 2.61
N PRO A 43 -6.54 -11.98 3.95
CA PRO A 43 -7.08 -13.08 4.73
C PRO A 43 -8.55 -13.35 4.37
N ASN A 44 -8.92 -14.61 4.24
CA ASN A 44 -10.30 -15.06 4.00
C ASN A 44 -11.01 -14.48 2.76
N ILE A 45 -10.28 -13.85 1.82
CA ILE A 45 -10.85 -13.30 0.58
C ILE A 45 -11.52 -14.40 -0.27
N GLU A 46 -11.09 -15.65 -0.11
CA GLU A 46 -11.72 -16.82 -0.73
C GLU A 46 -13.22 -16.93 -0.42
N LYS A 47 -13.66 -16.51 0.78
CA LYS A 47 -15.08 -16.51 1.13
C LYS A 47 -15.90 -15.51 0.31
N VAL A 48 -15.28 -14.41 -0.08
CA VAL A 48 -15.92 -13.41 -0.96
C VAL A 48 -15.95 -13.92 -2.40
N VAL A 49 -14.90 -14.57 -2.86
CA VAL A 49 -14.85 -15.26 -4.16
C VAL A 49 -15.93 -16.34 -4.25
N ASP A 50 -16.17 -17.11 -3.17
CA ASP A 50 -17.22 -18.12 -3.13
C ASP A 50 -18.63 -17.52 -3.30
N ARG A 51 -18.89 -16.30 -2.81
CA ARG A 51 -20.16 -15.57 -3.04
C ARG A 51 -20.34 -15.21 -4.51
N TRP A 52 -19.28 -14.71 -5.16
CA TRP A 52 -19.29 -14.48 -6.61
C TRP A 52 -19.62 -15.76 -7.36
N ASN A 53 -18.92 -16.85 -7.06
CA ASN A 53 -19.09 -18.14 -7.73
C ASN A 53 -20.50 -18.73 -7.57
N ALA A 54 -21.13 -18.46 -6.42
CA ALA A 54 -22.50 -18.91 -6.16
C ALA A 54 -23.54 -18.12 -7.00
N SER A 55 -23.31 -16.81 -7.20
CA SER A 55 -24.22 -15.94 -7.97
C SER A 55 -23.93 -15.90 -9.47
N HIS A 56 -22.70 -16.33 -9.90
CA HIS A 56 -22.23 -16.27 -11.28
C HIS A 56 -21.70 -17.64 -11.75
N PRO A 57 -22.56 -18.68 -11.88
CA PRO A 57 -22.11 -20.04 -12.17
C PRO A 57 -21.37 -20.17 -13.51
N ASP A 58 -21.64 -19.26 -14.46
CA ASP A 58 -21.00 -19.22 -15.78
C ASP A 58 -19.71 -18.37 -15.81
N ARG A 59 -19.34 -17.72 -14.70
CA ARG A 59 -18.18 -16.86 -14.57
C ARG A 59 -17.42 -17.12 -13.28
N LYS A 60 -16.87 -18.32 -13.17
CA LYS A 60 -16.17 -18.77 -11.96
C LYS A 60 -14.81 -18.07 -11.80
N VAL A 61 -14.46 -17.80 -10.54
CA VAL A 61 -13.14 -17.32 -10.13
C VAL A 61 -12.48 -18.40 -9.28
N VAL A 62 -11.27 -18.81 -9.66
CA VAL A 62 -10.41 -19.71 -8.88
C VAL A 62 -9.30 -18.90 -8.26
N MET A 63 -9.33 -18.80 -6.93
CA MET A 63 -8.36 -18.01 -6.17
C MET A 63 -7.17 -18.86 -5.77
N SER A 64 -5.97 -18.28 -5.85
CA SER A 64 -4.73 -18.84 -5.32
C SER A 64 -4.09 -17.86 -4.35
N LYS A 65 -3.90 -18.29 -3.09
CA LYS A 65 -3.26 -17.47 -2.07
C LYS A 65 -1.79 -17.25 -2.37
N GLN A 66 -1.35 -16.01 -2.24
CA GLN A 66 0.01 -15.57 -2.54
C GLN A 66 0.66 -14.88 -1.33
N ALA A 67 1.98 -14.71 -1.39
CA ALA A 67 2.68 -13.73 -0.57
C ALA A 67 2.30 -12.30 -1.02
N GLN A 68 2.48 -11.32 -0.15
CA GLN A 68 2.26 -9.90 -0.45
C GLN A 68 3.59 -9.18 -0.78
N GLY A 69 3.49 -7.95 -1.24
CA GLY A 69 4.66 -7.06 -1.44
C GLY A 69 5.57 -7.48 -2.59
N ASP A 70 6.87 -7.26 -2.41
CA ASP A 70 7.89 -7.45 -3.45
C ASP A 70 7.93 -8.88 -4.02
N ASP A 71 7.61 -9.89 -3.22
CA ASP A 71 7.60 -11.30 -3.65
C ASP A 71 6.52 -11.53 -4.71
N LEU A 72 5.32 -10.96 -4.50
CA LEU A 72 4.25 -11.06 -5.49
C LEU A 72 4.59 -10.29 -6.76
N VAL A 73 5.13 -9.07 -6.63
CA VAL A 73 5.56 -8.26 -7.79
C VAL A 73 6.57 -9.02 -8.63
N THR A 74 7.57 -9.60 -8.01
CA THR A 74 8.60 -10.43 -8.69
C THR A 74 7.97 -11.63 -9.40
N LYS A 75 7.01 -12.29 -8.75
CA LYS A 75 6.29 -13.43 -9.31
C LYS A 75 5.43 -13.02 -10.51
N LEU A 76 4.73 -11.87 -10.44
CA LEU A 76 3.92 -11.34 -11.54
C LEU A 76 4.79 -10.99 -12.75
N LEU A 77 5.92 -10.29 -12.54
CA LEU A 77 6.89 -9.97 -13.60
C LEU A 77 7.44 -11.23 -14.28
N THR A 78 7.76 -12.25 -13.49
CA THR A 78 8.32 -13.51 -14.01
C THR A 78 7.27 -14.31 -14.77
N SER A 79 6.07 -14.46 -14.24
CA SER A 79 4.97 -15.20 -14.87
C SER A 79 4.47 -14.51 -16.13
N ALA A 80 4.42 -13.18 -16.16
CA ALA A 80 4.07 -12.44 -17.38
C ALA A 80 5.07 -12.71 -18.52
N LYS A 81 6.37 -12.70 -18.21
CA LYS A 81 7.43 -13.06 -19.19
C LYS A 81 7.30 -14.50 -19.68
N ALA A 82 6.85 -15.41 -18.82
CA ALA A 82 6.64 -16.83 -19.16
C ALA A 82 5.28 -17.09 -19.84
N GLY A 83 4.39 -16.10 -19.95
CA GLY A 83 3.03 -16.27 -20.48
C GLY A 83 2.13 -17.15 -19.62
N SER A 84 2.41 -17.25 -18.30
CA SER A 84 1.74 -18.15 -17.34
C SER A 84 1.16 -17.41 -16.12
N GLY A 85 0.93 -16.12 -16.24
CA GLY A 85 0.33 -15.31 -15.17
C GLY A 85 -1.17 -15.59 -14.96
N PRO A 86 -1.76 -15.09 -13.84
CA PRO A 86 -3.20 -15.18 -13.61
C PRO A 86 -3.99 -14.24 -14.53
N ASP A 87 -5.33 -14.30 -14.46
CA ASP A 87 -6.20 -13.30 -15.10
C ASP A 87 -6.26 -12.01 -14.27
N LEU A 88 -6.29 -12.16 -12.92
CA LEU A 88 -6.30 -11.04 -11.97
C LEU A 88 -5.28 -11.25 -10.85
N ALA A 89 -4.82 -10.14 -10.29
CA ALA A 89 -4.06 -10.17 -9.04
C ALA A 89 -4.47 -9.01 -8.12
N GLN A 90 -4.44 -9.27 -6.81
CA GLN A 90 -4.36 -8.21 -5.82
C GLN A 90 -2.97 -7.57 -5.94
N VAL A 91 -2.90 -6.23 -6.02
CA VAL A 91 -1.64 -5.48 -6.23
C VAL A 91 -1.67 -4.24 -5.37
N GLU A 92 -0.61 -3.98 -4.63
CA GLU A 92 -0.47 -2.74 -3.86
C GLU A 92 -0.31 -1.53 -4.80
N PHE A 93 -0.84 -0.36 -4.41
CA PHE A 93 -0.79 0.86 -5.24
C PHE A 93 0.63 1.22 -5.69
N GLN A 94 1.62 1.09 -4.80
CA GLN A 94 3.01 1.44 -5.12
C GLN A 94 3.64 0.53 -6.19
N ALA A 95 3.10 -0.65 -6.41
CA ALA A 95 3.61 -1.59 -7.41
C ALA A 95 3.02 -1.36 -8.82
N LEU A 96 1.89 -0.65 -8.91
CA LEU A 96 1.23 -0.41 -10.20
C LEU A 96 2.16 0.21 -11.26
N PRO A 97 2.92 1.29 -10.97
CA PRO A 97 3.79 1.88 -11.99
C PRO A 97 4.86 0.91 -12.51
N THR A 98 5.42 0.08 -11.63
CA THR A 98 6.40 -0.95 -12.02
C THR A 98 5.76 -1.98 -12.97
N LEU A 99 4.56 -2.47 -12.63
CA LEU A 99 3.88 -3.50 -13.44
C LEU A 99 3.37 -2.93 -14.77
N VAL A 100 2.89 -1.68 -14.78
CA VAL A 100 2.46 -0.99 -16.02
C VAL A 100 3.65 -0.74 -16.94
N SER A 101 4.77 -0.25 -16.43
CA SER A 101 5.97 0.02 -17.23
C SER A 101 6.63 -1.24 -17.82
N ASN A 102 6.29 -2.41 -17.29
CA ASN A 102 6.72 -3.72 -17.79
C ASN A 102 5.64 -4.45 -18.60
N ASP A 103 4.56 -3.77 -19.00
CA ASP A 103 3.45 -4.34 -19.80
C ASP A 103 2.77 -5.55 -19.13
N VAL A 104 2.75 -5.60 -17.78
CA VAL A 104 2.14 -6.70 -17.01
C VAL A 104 0.65 -6.49 -16.77
N LEU A 105 0.21 -5.23 -16.66
CA LEU A 105 -1.18 -4.88 -16.40
C LEU A 105 -1.89 -4.44 -17.68
N ALA A 106 -3.17 -4.83 -17.80
CA ALA A 106 -4.04 -4.38 -18.88
C ALA A 106 -4.58 -2.98 -18.61
N ASP A 107 -4.72 -2.17 -19.64
CA ASP A 107 -5.60 -1.00 -19.60
C ASP A 107 -7.05 -1.47 -19.74
N ILE A 108 -7.80 -1.35 -18.66
CA ILE A 108 -9.21 -1.74 -18.58
C ILE A 108 -10.18 -0.55 -18.66
N SER A 109 -9.73 0.62 -19.14
CA SER A 109 -10.55 1.85 -19.22
C SER A 109 -11.86 1.64 -19.99
N ALA A 110 -11.85 0.82 -21.03
CA ALA A 110 -13.04 0.46 -21.80
C ALA A 110 -14.12 -0.27 -20.97
N HIS A 111 -13.76 -0.88 -19.84
CA HIS A 111 -14.63 -1.70 -18.98
C HIS A 111 -14.83 -1.11 -17.59
N ALA A 112 -13.99 -0.17 -17.14
CA ALA A 112 -13.93 0.29 -15.77
C ALA A 112 -14.20 1.78 -15.58
N SER A 113 -14.37 2.57 -16.64
CA SER A 113 -14.58 4.02 -16.55
C SER A 113 -15.82 4.41 -15.73
N GLY A 114 -16.88 3.60 -15.72
CA GLY A 114 -18.07 3.80 -14.91
C GLY A 114 -17.89 3.58 -13.40
N ALA A 115 -16.77 3.03 -12.96
CA ALA A 115 -16.48 2.83 -11.54
C ALA A 115 -15.85 4.09 -10.88
N LYS A 116 -15.38 5.05 -11.65
CA LYS A 116 -14.65 6.23 -11.14
C LYS A 116 -15.36 6.94 -10.00
N ASP A 117 -16.66 7.21 -10.15
CA ASP A 117 -17.43 8.00 -9.20
C ASP A 117 -17.66 7.29 -7.85
N GLN A 118 -17.32 6.02 -7.77
CA GLN A 118 -17.41 5.24 -6.53
C GLN A 118 -16.18 5.40 -5.61
N PHE A 119 -15.12 6.06 -6.09
CA PHE A 119 -13.86 6.21 -5.36
C PHE A 119 -13.49 7.68 -5.17
N PRO A 120 -12.79 8.04 -4.07
CA PRO A 120 -12.20 9.36 -3.93
C PRO A 120 -11.23 9.65 -5.09
N GLU A 121 -11.23 10.89 -5.58
CA GLU A 121 -10.42 11.29 -6.74
C GLU A 121 -8.93 10.94 -6.58
N GLY A 122 -8.35 11.22 -5.41
CA GLY A 122 -6.94 10.91 -5.13
C GLY A 122 -6.61 9.43 -5.12
N VAL A 123 -7.59 8.56 -4.81
CA VAL A 123 -7.45 7.10 -4.89
C VAL A 123 -7.54 6.65 -6.34
N TRP A 124 -8.51 7.17 -7.09
CA TRP A 124 -8.68 6.86 -8.52
C TRP A 124 -7.45 7.28 -9.35
N GLN A 125 -6.87 8.43 -9.06
CA GLN A 125 -5.65 8.90 -9.73
C GLN A 125 -4.48 7.93 -9.59
N GLN A 126 -4.39 7.17 -8.50
CA GLN A 126 -3.33 6.18 -8.33
C GLN A 126 -3.48 4.98 -9.27
N VAL A 127 -4.69 4.58 -9.64
CA VAL A 127 -4.91 3.46 -10.57
C VAL A 127 -4.88 3.89 -12.04
N THR A 128 -4.99 5.19 -12.30
CA THR A 128 -4.83 5.77 -13.65
C THR A 128 -3.40 6.28 -13.88
N LEU A 129 -2.55 6.29 -12.87
CA LEU A 129 -1.20 6.87 -12.90
C LEU A 129 -1.19 8.32 -13.42
N GLY A 130 -2.29 9.06 -13.18
CA GLY A 130 -2.48 10.44 -13.66
C GLY A 130 -2.77 10.58 -15.16
N GLY A 131 -3.07 9.49 -15.87
CA GLY A 131 -3.44 9.45 -17.28
C GLY A 131 -4.90 9.06 -17.51
N ASP A 132 -5.22 8.67 -18.76
CA ASP A 132 -6.58 8.27 -19.18
C ASP A 132 -6.80 6.74 -19.03
N GLY A 133 -5.73 5.93 -18.94
CA GLY A 133 -5.81 4.48 -18.76
C GLY A 133 -6.23 4.12 -17.33
N VAL A 134 -6.91 3.00 -17.17
CA VAL A 134 -7.28 2.41 -15.87
C VAL A 134 -6.61 1.05 -15.76
N TYR A 135 -5.74 0.85 -14.79
CA TYR A 135 -4.91 -0.36 -14.67
C TYR A 135 -5.33 -1.30 -13.55
N ALA A 136 -6.22 -0.83 -12.67
CA ALA A 136 -6.75 -1.63 -11.57
C ALA A 136 -8.03 -0.98 -10.98
N ILE A 137 -8.77 -1.74 -10.19
CA ILE A 137 -9.87 -1.22 -9.35
C ILE A 137 -9.36 -1.11 -7.92
N PRO A 138 -9.47 0.06 -7.25
CA PRO A 138 -9.07 0.22 -5.86
C PRO A 138 -9.82 -0.74 -4.93
N GLN A 139 -9.12 -1.41 -4.02
CA GLN A 139 -9.71 -2.37 -3.08
C GLN A 139 -9.78 -1.81 -1.67
N ASP A 140 -8.64 -1.42 -1.12
CA ASP A 140 -8.54 -0.87 0.21
C ASP A 140 -7.57 0.30 0.27
N SER A 141 -7.61 1.06 1.35
CA SER A 141 -6.68 2.15 1.62
C SER A 141 -6.03 1.97 2.99
N GLY A 142 -4.86 2.57 3.17
CA GLY A 142 -4.07 2.44 4.37
C GLY A 142 -3.77 3.79 5.07
N PRO A 143 -4.77 4.63 5.42
CA PRO A 143 -4.50 5.86 6.16
C PRO A 143 -3.80 5.55 7.48
N MET A 144 -2.71 6.29 7.75
CA MET A 144 -1.89 6.04 8.92
C MET A 144 -2.51 6.64 10.18
N MET A 145 -2.34 5.93 11.28
CA MET A 145 -2.90 6.23 12.61
C MET A 145 -1.90 5.87 13.69
N PHE A 146 -2.16 6.33 14.91
CA PHE A 146 -1.40 5.96 16.09
C PHE A 146 -2.21 4.97 16.94
N TYR A 147 -1.65 3.81 17.21
CA TYR A 147 -2.19 2.79 18.10
C TYR A 147 -1.42 2.78 19.41
N TYR A 148 -2.10 2.60 20.55
CA TYR A 148 -1.46 2.61 21.84
C TYR A 148 -2.17 1.70 22.85
N ARG A 149 -1.42 1.18 23.79
CA ARG A 149 -1.93 0.41 24.95
C ARG A 149 -2.57 1.37 25.93
N ALA A 150 -3.90 1.48 25.88
CA ALA A 150 -4.68 2.40 26.71
C ALA A 150 -4.47 2.13 28.21
N ASP A 151 -4.43 0.84 28.59
CA ASP A 151 -4.14 0.41 29.96
C ASP A 151 -2.76 0.87 30.46
N LEU A 152 -1.72 0.80 29.62
CA LEU A 152 -0.38 1.24 29.99
C LEU A 152 -0.22 2.77 29.92
N PHE A 153 -0.94 3.45 29.04
CA PHE A 153 -1.00 4.90 29.04
C PHE A 153 -1.59 5.43 30.36
N GLU A 154 -2.68 4.81 30.83
CA GLU A 154 -3.28 5.13 32.13
C GLU A 154 -2.30 4.81 33.27
N GLN A 155 -1.73 3.60 33.29
CA GLN A 155 -0.77 3.16 34.32
C GLN A 155 0.41 4.11 34.48
N TYR A 156 0.98 4.60 33.36
CA TYR A 156 2.14 5.51 33.38
C TYR A 156 1.74 6.99 33.39
N GLY A 157 0.44 7.33 33.41
CA GLY A 157 -0.06 8.71 33.37
C GLY A 157 0.44 9.44 32.12
N LEU A 158 0.31 8.81 30.96
CA LEU A 158 0.70 9.37 29.66
C LEU A 158 -0.52 9.99 28.97
N THR A 159 -0.28 11.07 28.23
CA THR A 159 -1.28 11.68 27.37
C THR A 159 -1.06 11.24 25.91
N VAL A 160 -2.14 10.95 25.20
CA VAL A 160 -2.10 10.61 23.78
C VAL A 160 -1.56 11.79 22.98
N PRO A 161 -0.44 11.64 22.26
CA PRO A 161 0.19 12.76 21.55
C PRO A 161 -0.63 13.18 20.32
N LYS A 162 -0.86 14.48 20.18
CA LYS A 162 -1.54 15.10 19.03
C LYS A 162 -0.56 15.64 17.98
N THR A 163 0.67 15.90 18.40
CA THR A 163 1.76 16.40 17.53
C THR A 163 3.00 15.53 17.66
N TRP A 164 3.89 15.61 16.67
CA TRP A 164 5.17 14.89 16.73
C TRP A 164 6.06 15.37 17.87
N ASP A 165 5.97 16.65 18.25
CA ASP A 165 6.66 17.16 19.43
C ASP A 165 6.11 16.56 20.73
N GLU A 166 4.79 16.36 20.80
CA GLU A 166 4.17 15.66 21.93
C GLU A 166 4.54 14.18 21.94
N TYR A 167 4.60 13.53 20.78
CA TYR A 167 5.06 12.14 20.68
C TYR A 167 6.48 11.98 21.23
N ALA A 168 7.40 12.86 20.84
CA ALA A 168 8.77 12.85 21.35
C ALA A 168 8.82 13.05 22.88
N ARG A 169 8.04 14.00 23.41
CA ARG A 169 7.94 14.22 24.87
C ARG A 169 7.36 13.00 25.59
N THR A 170 6.30 12.40 25.06
CA THR A 170 5.66 11.19 25.62
C THR A 170 6.65 10.02 25.61
N ALA A 171 7.39 9.82 24.53
CA ALA A 171 8.42 8.78 24.42
C ALA A 171 9.51 8.95 25.51
N ARG A 172 10.06 10.16 25.68
CA ARG A 172 11.07 10.46 26.73
C ARG A 172 10.48 10.28 28.15
N THR A 173 9.24 10.73 28.37
CA THR A 173 8.55 10.56 29.64
C THR A 173 8.36 9.09 29.99
N LEU A 174 7.93 8.27 29.02
CA LEU A 174 7.81 6.83 29.20
C LEU A 174 9.16 6.22 29.59
N ARG A 175 10.22 6.52 28.83
CA ARG A 175 11.57 6.00 29.12
C ARG A 175 12.10 6.39 30.50
N SER A 176 11.74 7.57 31.00
CA SER A 176 12.12 7.98 32.37
C SER A 176 11.34 7.24 33.47
N LYS A 177 10.06 6.90 33.21
CA LYS A 177 9.21 6.17 34.17
C LYS A 177 9.39 4.66 34.12
N ALA A 178 9.64 4.13 32.94
CA ALA A 178 9.79 2.71 32.64
C ALA A 178 10.90 2.50 31.60
N PRO A 179 12.17 2.39 32.04
CA PRO A 179 13.33 2.35 31.14
C PRO A 179 13.38 1.16 30.17
N ASP A 180 12.58 0.13 30.41
CA ASP A 180 12.43 -1.05 29.56
C ASP A 180 11.27 -0.94 28.53
N LYS A 181 10.52 0.16 28.55
CA LYS A 181 9.35 0.37 27.68
C LYS A 181 9.62 1.38 26.59
N PHE A 182 8.99 1.19 25.43
CA PHE A 182 9.08 2.07 24.27
C PHE A 182 7.70 2.47 23.75
N LEU A 183 7.58 3.74 23.34
CA LEU A 183 6.35 4.25 22.73
C LEU A 183 6.16 3.72 21.30
N GLY A 184 7.21 3.31 20.65
CA GLY A 184 7.19 2.74 19.30
C GLY A 184 8.58 2.33 18.86
N THR A 185 8.66 1.77 17.65
CA THR A 185 9.90 1.38 16.99
C THR A 185 10.12 2.18 15.72
N PHE A 186 11.38 2.40 15.35
CA PHE A 186 11.77 2.76 14.00
C PHE A 186 12.16 1.50 13.23
N SER A 187 11.44 1.19 12.16
CA SER A 187 11.64 -0.05 11.40
C SER A 187 12.49 0.18 10.16
N SER A 188 13.68 -0.43 10.14
CA SER A 188 14.57 -0.39 8.98
C SER A 188 14.18 -1.34 7.86
N ASN A 189 13.23 -2.24 8.11
CA ASN A 189 12.79 -3.23 7.12
C ASN A 189 11.47 -2.88 6.43
N ASP A 190 10.85 -1.71 6.77
CA ASP A 190 9.59 -1.30 6.20
C ASP A 190 9.66 0.10 5.55
N PRO A 191 10.09 0.18 4.30
CA PRO A 191 10.15 1.44 3.54
C PRO A 191 8.78 2.06 3.27
N GLY A 192 7.70 1.24 3.19
CA GLY A 192 6.33 1.72 3.01
C GLY A 192 5.83 2.52 4.20
N TRP A 193 6.17 2.10 5.41
CA TRP A 193 5.91 2.84 6.64
C TRP A 193 6.58 4.22 6.62
N PHE A 194 7.86 4.25 6.24
CA PHE A 194 8.61 5.51 6.15
C PHE A 194 8.08 6.42 5.04
N ALA A 195 7.69 5.85 3.90
CA ALA A 195 7.04 6.58 2.81
C ALA A 195 5.75 7.24 3.28
N GLY A 196 4.91 6.55 4.06
CA GLY A 196 3.68 7.12 4.63
C GLY A 196 3.96 8.29 5.57
N LEU A 197 5.01 8.23 6.39
CA LEU A 197 5.44 9.36 7.23
C LEU A 197 5.96 10.54 6.40
N ALA A 198 6.70 10.27 5.32
CA ALA A 198 7.15 11.30 4.38
C ALA A 198 5.96 11.98 3.68
N GLN A 199 4.95 11.21 3.25
CA GLN A 199 3.70 11.73 2.67
C GLN A 199 2.99 12.68 3.65
N GLN A 200 2.84 12.28 4.91
CA GLN A 200 2.25 13.14 5.94
C GLN A 200 3.00 14.45 6.09
N ALA A 201 4.32 14.43 6.04
CA ALA A 201 5.15 15.62 6.14
C ALA A 201 5.11 16.50 4.88
N GLY A 202 4.49 16.04 3.79
CA GLY A 202 4.40 16.74 2.50
C GLY A 202 5.49 16.35 1.50
N GLY A 203 6.18 15.23 1.75
CA GLY A 203 7.17 14.67 0.82
C GLY A 203 6.52 14.18 -0.47
N SER A 204 7.26 14.28 -1.57
CA SER A 204 6.86 13.80 -2.88
C SER A 204 8.07 13.17 -3.57
N TRP A 205 8.13 11.84 -3.52
CA TRP A 205 9.33 11.12 -3.96
C TRP A 205 9.50 11.07 -5.47
N TRP A 206 8.39 11.02 -6.21
CA TRP A 206 8.40 11.06 -7.67
C TRP A 206 7.39 12.08 -8.18
N SER A 207 7.74 12.67 -9.29
CA SER A 207 6.81 13.43 -10.12
C SER A 207 7.18 13.27 -11.58
N ILE A 208 6.22 13.48 -12.47
CA ILE A 208 6.43 13.40 -13.92
C ILE A 208 5.92 14.67 -14.58
N SER A 209 6.68 15.21 -15.54
CA SER A 209 6.27 16.32 -16.39
C SER A 209 6.56 15.95 -17.85
N GLY A 210 5.49 15.78 -18.63
CA GLY A 210 5.61 15.19 -19.96
C GLY A 210 6.12 13.75 -19.87
N ASP A 211 7.31 13.48 -20.40
CA ASP A 211 8.01 12.20 -20.37
C ASP A 211 9.22 12.17 -19.42
N THR A 212 9.40 13.22 -18.65
CA THR A 212 10.57 13.39 -17.78
C THR A 212 10.20 13.22 -16.32
N TRP A 213 10.80 12.25 -15.67
CA TRP A 213 10.66 11.97 -14.25
C TRP A 213 11.59 12.87 -13.43
N LYS A 214 11.11 13.25 -12.26
CA LYS A 214 11.91 13.83 -11.18
C LYS A 214 11.83 12.93 -9.96
N VAL A 215 12.98 12.59 -9.39
CA VAL A 215 13.10 11.85 -8.14
C VAL A 215 13.56 12.81 -7.04
N SER A 216 12.80 12.89 -5.96
CA SER A 216 13.00 13.82 -4.84
C SER A 216 12.84 13.11 -3.49
N ILE A 217 13.38 11.89 -3.35
CA ILE A 217 13.29 11.09 -2.12
C ILE A 217 13.94 11.83 -0.94
N ASP A 218 15.00 12.59 -1.19
CA ASP A 218 15.71 13.38 -0.18
C ASP A 218 15.22 14.84 -0.08
N ASP A 219 13.93 15.08 -0.38
CA ASP A 219 13.33 16.41 -0.23
C ASP A 219 13.33 16.91 1.23
N ALA A 220 13.01 18.19 1.41
CA ALA A 220 13.02 18.81 2.74
C ALA A 220 12.06 18.16 3.73
N ALA A 221 10.89 17.69 3.28
CA ALA A 221 9.90 17.05 4.10
C ALA A 221 10.37 15.66 4.56
N THR A 222 10.91 14.85 3.64
CA THR A 222 11.48 13.54 3.96
C THR A 222 12.70 13.66 4.88
N LYS A 223 13.58 14.65 4.64
CA LYS A 223 14.71 14.95 5.54
C LYS A 223 14.25 15.34 6.95
N LYS A 224 13.16 16.12 7.07
CA LYS A 224 12.58 16.45 8.37
C LYS A 224 12.15 15.19 9.13
N VAL A 225 11.49 14.25 8.46
CA VAL A 225 11.10 12.96 9.07
C VAL A 225 12.33 12.15 9.50
N ALA A 226 13.33 12.03 8.62
CA ALA A 226 14.55 11.29 8.95
C ALA A 226 15.29 11.91 10.14
N ALA A 227 15.46 13.25 10.18
CA ALA A 227 16.11 13.93 11.29
C ALA A 227 15.34 13.75 12.62
N TYR A 228 14.03 13.81 12.60
CA TYR A 228 13.19 13.58 13.77
C TYR A 228 13.41 12.20 14.37
N TRP A 229 13.34 11.16 13.55
CA TRP A 229 13.56 9.77 14.01
C TRP A 229 15.02 9.51 14.38
N SER A 230 16.00 10.08 13.67
CA SER A 230 17.41 10.05 14.06
C SER A 230 17.63 10.57 15.47
N GLY A 231 17.00 11.68 15.83
CA GLY A 231 17.07 12.24 17.18
C GLY A 231 16.53 11.28 18.23
N LEU A 232 15.35 10.72 18.02
CA LEU A 232 14.72 9.77 18.96
C LEU A 232 15.52 8.46 19.10
N ILE A 233 16.12 7.99 18.01
CA ILE A 233 17.00 6.80 18.04
C ILE A 233 18.27 7.08 18.84
N ALA A 234 18.91 8.23 18.58
CA ALA A 234 20.16 8.61 19.27
C ALA A 234 19.96 8.78 20.78
N GLU A 235 18.79 9.28 21.19
CA GLU A 235 18.40 9.44 22.59
C GLU A 235 17.97 8.09 23.24
N GLY A 236 17.80 7.02 22.48
CA GLY A 236 17.19 5.77 22.97
C GLY A 236 15.74 5.91 23.39
N ALA A 237 15.03 6.91 22.86
CA ALA A 237 13.64 7.19 23.18
C ALA A 237 12.67 6.25 22.46
N VAL A 238 13.07 5.65 21.35
CA VAL A 238 12.33 4.65 20.57
C VAL A 238 13.16 3.39 20.37
N ASP A 239 12.45 2.26 20.16
CA ASP A 239 13.07 0.98 19.85
C ASP A 239 13.55 0.94 18.37
N LYS A 240 14.40 -0.02 18.06
CA LYS A 240 14.96 -0.28 16.72
C LYS A 240 14.67 -1.69 16.22
N THR A 241 13.90 -2.47 16.98
CA THR A 241 13.49 -3.81 16.59
C THR A 241 12.63 -3.73 15.33
N PRO A 242 13.01 -4.39 14.23
CA PRO A 242 12.25 -4.37 13.01
C PRO A 242 10.83 -4.92 13.20
N MET A 243 9.84 -4.27 12.63
CA MET A 243 8.45 -4.72 12.68
C MET A 243 8.29 -6.12 12.05
N TYR A 244 7.28 -6.87 12.52
CA TYR A 244 6.90 -8.21 12.05
C TYR A 244 7.91 -9.32 12.37
N THR A 245 8.94 -9.04 13.16
CA THR A 245 9.82 -10.08 13.69
C THR A 245 9.21 -10.74 14.93
N PRO A 246 9.64 -11.96 15.31
CA PRO A 246 9.20 -12.61 16.55
C PRO A 246 9.45 -11.74 17.79
N GLU A 247 10.57 -11.02 17.83
CA GLU A 247 10.98 -10.12 18.91
C GLU A 247 10.02 -8.93 19.03
N TRP A 248 9.63 -8.33 17.90
CA TRP A 248 8.66 -7.25 17.85
C TRP A 248 7.27 -7.74 18.29
N ASN A 249 6.82 -8.91 17.81
CA ASN A 249 5.58 -9.52 18.23
C ASN A 249 5.55 -9.78 19.74
N LYS A 250 6.67 -10.27 20.30
CA LYS A 250 6.82 -10.44 21.75
C LYS A 250 6.69 -9.12 22.49
N ALA A 251 7.34 -8.05 22.00
CA ALA A 251 7.31 -6.72 22.62
C ALA A 251 5.89 -6.10 22.67
N LEU A 252 5.05 -6.37 21.67
CA LEU A 252 3.62 -5.98 21.68
C LEU A 252 2.83 -6.75 22.75
N ASN A 253 3.11 -8.05 22.93
CA ASN A 253 2.40 -8.91 23.88
C ASN A 253 2.77 -8.62 25.32
N ASP A 254 4.05 -8.45 25.64
CA ASP A 254 4.54 -8.24 27.00
C ASP A 254 4.53 -6.75 27.44
N GLY A 255 4.14 -5.86 26.53
CA GLY A 255 4.07 -4.44 26.80
C GLY A 255 5.44 -3.76 26.90
N THR A 256 6.48 -4.33 26.32
CA THR A 256 7.77 -3.64 26.09
C THR A 256 7.55 -2.51 25.07
N GLN A 257 6.77 -2.75 24.03
CA GLN A 257 6.30 -1.73 23.09
C GLN A 257 4.83 -1.42 23.36
N ILE A 258 4.52 -0.18 23.75
CA ILE A 258 3.19 0.25 24.17
C ILE A 258 2.45 1.11 23.17
N GLY A 259 3.08 1.42 22.04
CA GLY A 259 2.48 2.15 20.93
C GLY A 259 3.00 1.67 19.58
N TRP A 260 2.24 1.96 18.55
CA TRP A 260 2.58 1.62 17.18
C TRP A 260 2.00 2.66 16.21
N VAL A 261 2.86 3.35 15.50
CA VAL A 261 2.48 4.15 14.34
C VAL A 261 2.22 3.16 13.20
N SER A 262 0.97 3.03 12.78
CA SER A 262 0.54 2.05 11.79
C SER A 262 -0.56 2.63 10.88
N ALA A 263 -1.33 1.78 10.23
CA ALA A 263 -2.43 2.17 9.38
C ALA A 263 -3.74 1.46 9.81
N VAL A 264 -4.84 1.82 9.18
CA VAL A 264 -6.20 1.34 9.55
C VAL A 264 -6.35 -0.18 9.60
N TRP A 265 -5.51 -0.93 8.91
CA TRP A 265 -5.47 -2.40 8.90
C TRP A 265 -4.76 -3.02 10.12
N ALA A 266 -4.17 -2.20 11.01
CA ALA A 266 -3.46 -2.68 12.20
C ALA A 266 -4.27 -3.64 13.11
N PRO A 267 -5.60 -3.52 13.27
CA PRO A 267 -6.39 -4.46 14.06
C PRO A 267 -6.19 -5.93 13.67
N GLY A 268 -6.11 -6.22 12.38
CA GLY A 268 -5.86 -7.59 11.89
C GLY A 268 -4.48 -8.11 12.27
N VAL A 269 -3.46 -7.27 12.18
CA VAL A 269 -2.09 -7.61 12.59
C VAL A 269 -1.99 -7.83 14.09
N LEU A 270 -2.60 -6.95 14.90
CA LEU A 270 -2.62 -7.07 16.35
C LEU A 270 -3.38 -8.34 16.78
N ALA A 271 -4.50 -8.66 16.15
CA ALA A 271 -5.25 -9.88 16.41
C ALA A 271 -4.43 -11.16 16.12
N GLY A 272 -3.60 -11.14 15.08
CA GLY A 272 -2.73 -12.26 14.73
C GLY A 272 -1.47 -12.37 15.62
N ASN A 273 -0.88 -11.25 16.02
CA ASN A 273 0.44 -11.22 16.63
C ASN A 273 0.46 -10.81 18.12
N ALA A 274 -0.59 -10.16 18.63
CA ALA A 274 -0.68 -9.64 19.99
C ALA A 274 -1.99 -10.02 20.68
N GLN A 275 -2.52 -11.21 20.41
CA GLN A 275 -3.83 -11.67 20.85
C GLN A 275 -4.06 -11.57 22.38
N SER A 276 -3.02 -11.75 23.20
CA SER A 276 -3.08 -11.62 24.66
C SER A 276 -3.43 -10.20 25.14
N THR A 277 -3.44 -9.22 24.23
CA THR A 277 -3.67 -7.81 24.50
C THR A 277 -4.99 -7.28 23.93
N ILE A 278 -5.89 -8.18 23.48
CA ILE A 278 -7.22 -7.80 22.99
C ILE A 278 -7.95 -6.92 24.01
N GLY A 279 -8.59 -5.85 23.55
CA GLY A 279 -9.32 -4.90 24.38
C GLY A 279 -8.45 -3.92 25.17
N LYS A 280 -7.11 -4.03 25.11
CA LYS A 280 -6.17 -3.13 25.83
C LYS A 280 -5.63 -1.99 24.96
N TRP A 281 -5.91 -2.01 23.67
CA TRP A 281 -5.43 -1.02 22.72
C TRP A 281 -6.53 -0.01 22.37
N ALA A 282 -6.09 1.20 22.04
CA ALA A 282 -6.91 2.23 21.42
C ALA A 282 -6.19 2.83 20.21
N MET A 283 -6.95 3.48 19.34
CA MET A 283 -6.47 4.17 18.17
C MET A 283 -6.76 5.67 18.27
N ALA A 284 -5.82 6.47 17.79
CA ALA A 284 -5.94 7.91 17.66
C ALA A 284 -5.44 8.36 16.27
N PRO A 285 -5.81 9.57 15.82
CA PRO A 285 -5.18 10.17 14.65
C PRO A 285 -3.66 10.19 14.80
N LEU A 286 -2.96 10.07 13.66
CA LEU A 286 -1.51 10.19 13.62
C LEU A 286 -1.06 11.55 14.21
N PRO A 287 0.00 11.62 15.04
CA PRO A 287 0.54 12.89 15.49
C PRO A 287 0.85 13.83 14.33
N GLN A 288 0.53 15.11 14.47
CA GLN A 288 0.61 16.08 13.38
C GLN A 288 1.90 16.91 13.45
N TRP A 289 2.44 17.25 12.27
CA TRP A 289 3.51 18.26 12.16
C TRP A 289 2.99 19.68 12.36
N ASP A 290 1.73 19.91 11.96
CA ASP A 290 0.97 21.13 12.15
C ASP A 290 -0.46 20.77 12.50
N ALA A 291 -0.87 21.08 13.72
CA ALA A 291 -2.21 20.75 14.22
C ALA A 291 -3.32 21.57 13.52
N ALA A 292 -2.98 22.72 12.91
CA ALA A 292 -3.94 23.55 12.18
C ALA A 292 -4.23 23.00 10.78
N SER A 293 -3.33 22.18 10.23
CA SER A 293 -3.46 21.58 8.90
C SER A 293 -3.27 20.07 8.97
N PRO A 294 -4.24 19.32 9.54
CA PRO A 294 -4.09 17.90 9.78
C PRO A 294 -3.93 17.12 8.45
N ARG A 295 -2.96 16.23 8.42
CA ARG A 295 -2.65 15.37 7.28
C ARG A 295 -2.32 13.95 7.77
N THR A 296 -2.62 12.96 6.94
CA THR A 296 -2.08 11.61 7.10
C THR A 296 -1.42 11.15 5.81
N GLY A 297 -0.48 10.23 5.92
CA GLY A 297 0.01 9.47 4.79
C GLY A 297 -0.72 8.13 4.70
N ASN A 298 -0.45 7.40 3.63
CA ASN A 298 -0.92 6.03 3.45
C ASN A 298 0.26 5.05 3.59
N TRP A 299 0.02 3.98 4.31
CA TRP A 299 0.91 2.83 4.35
C TRP A 299 0.15 1.59 3.90
N GLY A 300 0.55 1.05 2.74
CA GLY A 300 -0.18 0.00 2.05
C GLY A 300 -1.42 0.55 1.33
N GLY A 301 -2.39 -0.30 1.23
CA GLY A 301 -3.53 -0.15 0.34
C GLY A 301 -3.30 -0.94 -0.95
N SER A 302 -4.36 -1.56 -1.45
CA SER A 302 -4.27 -2.47 -2.59
C SER A 302 -5.39 -2.26 -3.60
N THR A 303 -5.23 -2.95 -4.70
CA THR A 303 -6.12 -2.91 -5.86
C THR A 303 -6.38 -4.32 -6.35
N THR A 304 -7.41 -4.50 -7.15
CA THR A 304 -7.60 -5.69 -7.98
C THR A 304 -7.25 -5.34 -9.42
N ALA A 305 -6.11 -5.82 -9.91
CA ALA A 305 -5.58 -5.51 -11.23
C ALA A 305 -5.84 -6.66 -12.22
N VAL A 306 -6.06 -6.31 -13.50
CA VAL A 306 -6.22 -7.28 -14.59
C VAL A 306 -4.91 -7.42 -15.34
N MET A 307 -4.49 -8.66 -15.62
CA MET A 307 -3.23 -8.93 -16.29
C MET A 307 -3.34 -8.71 -17.80
N ALA A 308 -2.32 -8.10 -18.42
CA ALA A 308 -2.26 -7.86 -19.86
C ALA A 308 -2.30 -9.17 -20.68
N GLY A 309 -1.76 -10.26 -20.11
CA GLY A 309 -1.80 -11.60 -20.73
C GLY A 309 -3.16 -12.28 -20.72
N SER A 310 -4.12 -11.80 -19.93
CA SER A 310 -5.47 -12.38 -19.87
C SER A 310 -6.21 -12.20 -21.19
N LYS A 311 -6.88 -13.26 -21.64
CA LYS A 311 -7.80 -13.24 -22.79
C LYS A 311 -9.24 -12.99 -22.40
N LYS A 312 -9.50 -12.69 -21.09
CA LYS A 312 -10.81 -12.54 -20.47
C LYS A 312 -10.90 -11.20 -19.73
N GLN A 313 -10.32 -10.13 -20.31
CA GLN A 313 -10.12 -8.86 -19.63
C GLN A 313 -11.45 -8.19 -19.21
N LYS A 314 -12.50 -8.32 -20.02
CA LYS A 314 -13.83 -7.79 -19.68
C LYS A 314 -14.41 -8.51 -18.48
N ALA A 315 -14.46 -9.86 -18.49
CA ALA A 315 -14.98 -10.64 -17.37
C ALA A 315 -14.15 -10.43 -16.08
N ALA A 316 -12.83 -10.28 -16.23
CA ALA A 316 -11.93 -9.96 -15.13
C ALA A 316 -12.22 -8.56 -14.54
N ALA A 317 -12.43 -7.54 -15.39
CA ALA A 317 -12.80 -6.20 -14.94
C ALA A 317 -14.16 -6.19 -14.23
N GLU A 318 -15.15 -6.91 -14.73
CA GLU A 318 -16.47 -7.07 -14.08
C GLU A 318 -16.34 -7.66 -12.68
N PHE A 319 -15.54 -8.74 -12.52
CA PHE A 319 -15.26 -9.30 -11.19
C PHE A 319 -14.52 -8.31 -10.29
N ALA A 320 -13.51 -7.62 -10.80
CA ALA A 320 -12.75 -6.63 -10.02
C ALA A 320 -13.63 -5.48 -9.53
N ILE A 321 -14.55 -4.98 -10.36
CA ILE A 321 -15.51 -3.94 -9.98
C ILE A 321 -16.46 -4.49 -8.90
N TRP A 322 -17.10 -5.64 -9.15
CA TRP A 322 -18.00 -6.24 -8.17
C TRP A 322 -17.31 -6.46 -6.82
N LEU A 323 -16.13 -7.06 -6.80
CA LEU A 323 -15.39 -7.35 -5.57
C LEU A 323 -15.18 -6.11 -4.69
N ASN A 324 -14.95 -4.95 -5.32
CA ASN A 324 -14.52 -3.73 -4.65
C ASN A 324 -15.62 -2.67 -4.50
N THR A 325 -16.81 -2.89 -5.08
CA THR A 325 -17.90 -1.89 -5.06
C THR A 325 -19.27 -2.46 -4.71
N ASP A 326 -19.50 -3.77 -4.88
CA ASP A 326 -20.75 -4.39 -4.48
C ASP A 326 -20.90 -4.35 -2.94
N PRO A 327 -22.03 -3.87 -2.41
CA PRO A 327 -22.20 -3.68 -0.97
C PRO A 327 -22.02 -4.95 -0.13
N GLU A 328 -22.44 -6.11 -0.63
CA GLU A 328 -22.31 -7.39 0.09
C GLU A 328 -20.87 -7.93 0.00
N ALA A 329 -20.24 -7.80 -1.16
CA ALA A 329 -18.84 -8.18 -1.35
C ALA A 329 -17.93 -7.34 -0.45
N VAL A 330 -18.10 -6.01 -0.46
CA VAL A 330 -17.30 -5.11 0.36
C VAL A 330 -17.56 -5.31 1.86
N ALA A 331 -18.81 -5.53 2.27
CA ALA A 331 -19.12 -5.84 3.66
C ALA A 331 -18.40 -7.14 4.11
N ALA A 332 -18.32 -8.15 3.25
CA ALA A 332 -17.59 -9.38 3.51
C ALA A 332 -16.06 -9.15 3.53
N LEU A 333 -15.51 -8.33 2.63
CA LEU A 333 -14.10 -7.93 2.69
C LEU A 333 -13.75 -7.23 4.01
N VAL A 334 -14.63 -6.38 4.53
CA VAL A 334 -14.44 -5.73 5.84
C VAL A 334 -14.49 -6.75 6.97
N THR A 335 -15.52 -7.59 7.01
CA THR A 335 -15.78 -8.49 8.15
C THR A 335 -14.89 -9.72 8.17
N ASP A 336 -14.63 -10.31 7.00
CA ASP A 336 -13.86 -11.55 6.87
C ASP A 336 -12.37 -11.31 6.63
N SER A 337 -12.03 -10.28 5.83
CA SER A 337 -10.64 -9.97 5.46
C SER A 337 -10.03 -8.84 6.28
N GLY A 338 -10.83 -8.06 7.01
CA GLY A 338 -10.36 -6.95 7.86
C GLY A 338 -9.80 -5.76 7.09
N ILE A 339 -10.16 -5.60 5.82
CA ILE A 339 -9.70 -4.47 5.00
C ILE A 339 -10.54 -3.21 5.26
N TYR A 340 -9.96 -2.04 5.01
CA TYR A 340 -10.67 -0.76 5.02
C TYR A 340 -10.96 -0.34 3.58
N PRO A 341 -12.24 -0.36 3.14
CA PRO A 341 -12.58 -0.26 1.73
C PRO A 341 -12.18 1.09 1.13
N ALA A 342 -11.71 1.05 -0.12
CA ALA A 342 -11.38 2.25 -0.89
C ALA A 342 -12.64 2.98 -1.41
N ALA A 343 -13.74 2.25 -1.67
CA ALA A 343 -14.98 2.81 -2.19
C ALA A 343 -15.67 3.72 -1.16
N THR A 344 -16.08 4.92 -1.59
CA THR A 344 -16.59 5.98 -0.71
C THR A 344 -17.84 5.56 0.07
N GLU A 345 -18.84 4.96 -0.61
CA GLU A 345 -20.07 4.52 0.04
C GLU A 345 -19.82 3.40 1.05
N ALA A 346 -18.87 2.52 0.75
CA ALA A 346 -18.52 1.41 1.64
C ALA A 346 -17.91 1.89 2.97
N GLN A 347 -17.25 3.05 2.99
CA GLN A 347 -16.69 3.63 4.21
C GLN A 347 -17.75 4.07 5.22
N THR A 348 -19.00 4.20 4.80
CA THR A 348 -20.16 4.49 5.67
C THR A 348 -21.07 3.27 5.85
N GLY A 349 -20.72 2.14 5.27
CA GLY A 349 -21.50 0.91 5.26
C GLY A 349 -21.71 0.30 6.66
N SER A 350 -22.70 -0.57 6.77
CA SER A 350 -23.10 -1.21 8.03
C SER A 350 -21.97 -2.06 8.67
N ALA A 351 -21.07 -2.60 7.86
CA ALA A 351 -19.92 -3.38 8.33
C ALA A 351 -18.94 -2.54 9.18
N LEU A 352 -18.88 -1.21 8.95
CA LEU A 352 -18.01 -0.28 9.68
C LEU A 352 -18.72 0.44 10.84
N GLN A 353 -19.96 0.09 11.16
CA GLN A 353 -20.68 0.65 12.31
C GLN A 353 -20.26 0.01 13.65
N LYS A 354 -19.56 -1.10 13.63
CA LYS A 354 -19.05 -1.77 14.82
C LYS A 354 -17.52 -1.73 14.81
N PRO A 355 -16.88 -1.49 15.96
CA PRO A 355 -15.43 -1.50 16.02
C PRO A 355 -14.87 -2.89 15.68
N PRO A 356 -13.60 -2.98 15.25
CA PRO A 356 -12.92 -4.26 15.11
C PRO A 356 -12.95 -5.04 16.42
N ALA A 357 -13.07 -6.36 16.36
CA ALA A 357 -13.15 -7.22 17.55
C ALA A 357 -11.95 -7.05 18.51
N PHE A 358 -10.81 -6.63 18.00
CA PHE A 358 -9.62 -6.34 18.81
C PHE A 358 -9.75 -5.03 19.62
N PHE A 359 -10.65 -4.11 19.23
CA PHE A 359 -10.89 -2.80 19.85
C PHE A 359 -12.33 -2.67 20.38
N PRO A 360 -12.84 -3.59 21.20
CA PRO A 360 -14.27 -3.66 21.53
C PRO A 360 -14.79 -2.42 22.27
N ALA A 361 -13.92 -1.70 22.99
CA ALA A 361 -14.29 -0.50 23.75
C ALA A 361 -14.30 0.78 22.89
N GLN A 362 -13.70 0.77 21.70
CA GLN A 362 -13.60 1.97 20.87
C GLN A 362 -14.71 2.00 19.80
N THR A 363 -15.90 2.39 20.21
CA THR A 363 -17.10 2.39 19.34
C THR A 363 -17.01 3.37 18.17
N ASP A 364 -16.17 4.40 18.25
CA ASP A 364 -15.92 5.41 17.21
C ASP A 364 -14.74 5.07 16.29
N PHE A 365 -14.22 3.83 16.35
CA PHE A 365 -13.01 3.43 15.61
C PHE A 365 -13.09 3.81 14.12
N TYR A 366 -14.12 3.35 13.42
CA TYR A 366 -14.24 3.60 11.98
C TYR A 366 -14.67 5.02 11.65
N ALA A 367 -15.43 5.71 12.52
CA ALA A 367 -15.74 7.13 12.35
C ALA A 367 -14.46 7.97 12.45
N THR A 368 -13.56 7.64 13.37
CA THR A 368 -12.24 8.26 13.47
C THR A 368 -11.38 7.93 12.26
N ALA A 369 -11.38 6.66 11.81
CA ALA A 369 -10.65 6.22 10.63
C ALA A 369 -11.08 6.98 9.36
N GLN A 370 -12.38 7.16 9.14
CA GLN A 370 -12.92 7.93 8.02
C GLN A 370 -12.48 9.40 8.05
N LYS A 371 -12.56 10.02 9.22
CA LYS A 371 -12.08 11.40 9.40
C LYS A 371 -10.59 11.54 9.11
N VAL A 372 -9.77 10.58 9.53
CA VAL A 372 -8.33 10.56 9.23
C VAL A 372 -8.10 10.32 7.73
N ALA A 373 -8.81 9.36 7.12
CA ALA A 373 -8.69 9.06 5.70
C ALA A 373 -8.98 10.28 4.81
N SER A 374 -9.94 11.14 5.20
CA SER A 374 -10.26 12.37 4.47
C SER A 374 -9.12 13.40 4.44
N THR A 375 -8.09 13.22 5.28
CA THR A 375 -6.88 14.07 5.33
C THR A 375 -5.67 13.44 4.63
N ALA A 376 -5.87 12.31 3.93
CA ALA A 376 -4.80 11.59 3.28
C ALA A 376 -4.11 12.43 2.20
N ALA A 377 -2.80 12.52 2.27
CA ALA A 377 -1.98 13.22 1.29
C ALA A 377 -1.88 12.41 -0.01
N GLY A 378 -2.00 13.09 -1.14
CA GLY A 378 -1.70 12.49 -2.44
C GLY A 378 -0.21 12.14 -2.55
N PHE A 379 0.10 11.05 -3.24
CA PHE A 379 1.48 10.62 -3.46
C PHE A 379 1.61 9.95 -4.83
N THR A 380 2.67 10.30 -5.56
CA THR A 380 2.99 9.68 -6.84
C THR A 380 4.06 8.62 -6.64
N TRP A 381 3.78 7.41 -7.07
CA TRP A 381 4.73 6.31 -7.08
C TRP A 381 5.50 6.25 -8.40
N GLY A 382 6.79 5.96 -8.32
CA GLY A 382 7.65 5.82 -9.51
C GLY A 382 7.69 4.40 -10.06
N PRO A 383 8.25 4.22 -11.27
CA PRO A 383 8.27 2.92 -11.95
C PRO A 383 9.25 1.90 -11.32
N ASN A 384 10.08 2.31 -10.38
CA ASN A 384 11.09 1.47 -9.74
C ASN A 384 11.08 1.57 -8.21
N VAL A 385 9.89 1.59 -7.61
CA VAL A 385 9.70 1.63 -6.15
C VAL A 385 10.47 0.51 -5.44
N ASN A 386 10.52 -0.69 -6.00
CA ASN A 386 11.25 -1.83 -5.46
C ASN A 386 12.74 -1.55 -5.28
N VAL A 387 13.37 -0.79 -6.19
CA VAL A 387 14.78 -0.36 -6.07
C VAL A 387 14.95 0.63 -4.93
N ALA A 388 14.07 1.62 -4.85
CA ALA A 388 14.04 2.58 -3.75
C ALA A 388 13.87 1.87 -2.39
N TYR A 389 12.96 0.89 -2.30
CA TYR A 389 12.69 0.12 -1.10
C TYR A 389 13.87 -0.77 -0.68
N THR A 390 14.52 -1.40 -1.65
CA THR A 390 15.75 -2.17 -1.40
C THR A 390 16.87 -1.26 -0.89
N ALA A 391 17.06 -0.10 -1.51
CA ALA A 391 18.05 0.89 -1.08
C ALA A 391 17.76 1.42 0.33
N TYR A 392 16.47 1.64 0.68
CA TYR A 392 16.06 1.98 2.04
C TYR A 392 16.51 0.91 3.04
N LYS A 393 16.09 -0.34 2.84
CA LYS A 393 16.40 -1.44 3.77
C LYS A 393 17.92 -1.54 4.03
N ASN A 394 18.73 -1.41 2.98
CA ASN A 394 20.18 -1.48 3.08
C ASN A 394 20.78 -0.26 3.79
N ALA A 395 20.45 0.95 3.35
CA ALA A 395 21.08 2.17 3.84
C ALA A 395 20.61 2.55 5.26
N PHE A 396 19.30 2.46 5.53
CA PHE A 396 18.75 2.73 6.87
C PHE A 396 19.14 1.63 7.86
N GLY A 397 19.15 0.36 7.45
CA GLY A 397 19.64 -0.73 8.30
C GLY A 397 21.08 -0.54 8.71
N ALA A 398 21.95 -0.16 7.79
CA ALA A 398 23.35 0.16 8.07
C ALA A 398 23.49 1.36 9.03
N ALA A 399 22.76 2.44 8.78
CA ALA A 399 22.79 3.65 9.62
C ALA A 399 22.33 3.37 11.06
N ILE A 400 21.23 2.61 11.24
CA ILE A 400 20.71 2.23 12.56
C ILE A 400 21.70 1.33 13.30
N THR A 401 22.32 0.38 12.61
CA THR A 401 23.31 -0.55 13.20
C THR A 401 24.55 0.19 13.65
N SER A 402 25.04 1.16 12.87
CA SER A 402 26.22 1.96 13.19
C SER A 402 25.94 3.17 14.10
N GLY A 403 24.66 3.45 14.41
CA GLY A 403 24.27 4.60 15.23
C GLY A 403 24.52 5.95 14.56
N THR A 404 24.48 5.99 13.21
CA THR A 404 24.70 7.21 12.43
C THR A 404 23.39 7.89 12.01
N ASP A 405 23.45 9.14 11.59
CA ASP A 405 22.30 9.89 11.07
C ASP A 405 21.68 9.20 9.84
N LEU A 406 20.36 9.31 9.71
CA LEU A 406 19.58 8.74 8.60
C LEU A 406 19.63 9.63 7.32
N ALA A 407 20.06 10.88 7.39
CA ALA A 407 20.09 11.76 6.23
C ALA A 407 20.99 11.26 5.07
N PRO A 408 22.20 10.71 5.32
CA PRO A 408 23.00 10.10 4.26
C PRO A 408 22.32 8.87 3.61
N ALA A 409 21.50 8.14 4.37
CA ALA A 409 20.75 7.00 3.85
C ALA A 409 19.69 7.43 2.81
N LEU A 410 19.03 8.60 3.01
CA LEU A 410 18.12 9.18 2.02
C LEU A 410 18.83 9.51 0.71
N THR A 411 20.00 10.12 0.78
CA THR A 411 20.80 10.44 -0.41
C THR A 411 21.22 9.19 -1.17
N ALA A 412 21.60 8.14 -0.46
CA ALA A 412 21.92 6.84 -1.08
C ALA A 412 20.71 6.21 -1.76
N MET A 413 19.54 6.25 -1.10
CA MET A 413 18.27 5.77 -1.64
C MET A 413 17.89 6.54 -2.92
N GLN A 414 17.94 7.87 -2.91
CA GLN A 414 17.64 8.69 -4.09
C GLN A 414 18.59 8.38 -5.25
N ARG A 415 19.88 8.29 -4.97
CA ARG A 415 20.89 8.00 -6.00
C ARG A 415 20.62 6.65 -6.65
N ALA A 416 20.43 5.59 -5.87
CA ALA A 416 20.13 4.25 -6.39
C ALA A 416 18.88 4.24 -7.27
N THR A 417 17.83 4.96 -6.86
CA THR A 417 16.59 5.10 -7.61
C THR A 417 16.82 5.83 -8.95
N ILE A 418 17.54 6.93 -8.97
CA ILE A 418 17.87 7.71 -10.18
C ILE A 418 18.73 6.88 -11.15
N ASP A 419 19.77 6.22 -10.63
CA ASP A 419 20.71 5.44 -11.43
C ASP A 419 19.99 4.27 -12.13
N ASP A 420 19.11 3.59 -11.42
CA ASP A 420 18.28 2.50 -11.98
C ASP A 420 17.29 3.00 -13.04
N MET A 421 16.59 4.11 -12.79
CA MET A 421 15.68 4.70 -13.77
C MET A 421 16.39 5.05 -15.07
N ARG A 422 17.58 5.66 -14.96
CA ARG A 422 18.42 5.99 -16.14
C ARG A 422 18.88 4.75 -16.87
N ALA A 423 19.34 3.71 -16.14
CA ALA A 423 19.75 2.44 -16.71
C ALA A 423 18.58 1.73 -17.43
N SER A 424 17.36 1.89 -16.92
CA SER A 424 16.12 1.37 -17.52
C SER A 424 15.57 2.22 -18.67
N GLY A 425 16.26 3.32 -19.05
CA GLY A 425 15.91 4.16 -20.20
C GLY A 425 14.88 5.25 -19.92
N PHE A 426 14.53 5.50 -18.66
CA PHE A 426 13.68 6.63 -18.28
C PHE A 426 14.45 7.95 -18.40
N LYS A 427 13.77 9.01 -18.85
CA LYS A 427 14.29 10.37 -18.75
C LYS A 427 14.14 10.83 -17.31
N VAL A 428 15.25 11.22 -16.68
CA VAL A 428 15.29 11.71 -15.29
C VAL A 428 15.97 13.07 -15.30
N GLY A 429 15.22 14.11 -14.86
CA GLY A 429 15.66 15.51 -14.73
C GLY A 429 16.20 15.84 -13.34
#